data_d9be3fd49c52751e513a39f85e3d8db4
#
_entry.id   d9be3fd49c52751e513a39f85e3d8db4
#
_cell.length_a   1.000
_cell.length_b   1.000
_cell.length_c   1.000
_cell.angle_alpha   90.00
_cell.angle_beta   90.00
_cell.angle_gamma   90.00
#
_symmetry.space_group_name_H-M   'P 1'
#
loop_
_entity.id
_entity.type
_entity.pdbx_description
1 polymer ?
#
loop_
_entity_poly.entity_id
_entity_poly.type
_entity_poly.pdbx_seq_one_letter_code
_entity_poly.pdbx_strand_id
1 'polypeptide(L)'
;MVSILTEKIKVFGGPGCGKTTIIKDFYQKYLLDGYKPTEITVLTFRKTTAADLIDATISYARMEEKELKQHVGTIHSICYRLIGRPEKMGQSDYADFVKRNNYGKHLKNGSYKTKIADMEESVYSGNLFDLYSWLCNTCTPFDEWKKYPGTKNIKISPNKVPEFLKNYEEYKRQIQKIDYSDMLQIVI
;
A
#
# COMPACT_ATOMS: atom_id res chain seq x y z
N MET A 1 14.35 -7.12 29.48
CA MET A 1 13.85 -8.28 28.72
C MET A 1 12.49 -7.90 28.20
N VAL A 2 12.37 -7.47 26.93
CA VAL A 2 11.10 -7.04 26.34
C VAL A 2 10.34 -8.31 25.96
N SER A 3 9.26 -8.62 26.70
CA SER A 3 8.34 -9.67 26.32
C SER A 3 7.58 -9.19 25.07
N ILE A 4 7.93 -9.71 23.92
CA ILE A 4 7.11 -9.52 22.71
C ILE A 4 5.85 -10.36 22.91
N LEU A 5 4.78 -9.70 23.33
CA LEU A 5 3.44 -10.30 23.36
C LEU A 5 3.02 -10.61 21.94
N THR A 6 3.19 -11.85 21.52
CA THR A 6 2.78 -12.34 20.20
C THR A 6 1.33 -12.85 20.18
N GLU A 7 0.42 -12.17 20.88
CA GLU A 7 -0.97 -12.51 20.83
C GLU A 7 -1.58 -12.00 19.51
N LYS A 8 -2.06 -12.92 18.69
CA LYS A 8 -2.75 -12.61 17.42
C LYS A 8 -4.25 -12.79 17.60
N ILE A 9 -4.97 -11.68 17.68
CA ILE A 9 -6.43 -11.69 17.77
C ILE A 9 -7.02 -11.45 16.38
N LYS A 10 -7.88 -12.34 15.90
CA LYS A 10 -8.64 -12.18 14.65
C LYS A 10 -10.11 -11.94 14.98
N VAL A 11 -10.66 -10.82 14.51
CA VAL A 11 -12.08 -10.47 14.68
C VAL A 11 -12.78 -10.57 13.34
N PHE A 12 -13.80 -11.42 13.25
CA PHE A 12 -14.61 -11.61 12.05
C PHE A 12 -15.99 -10.99 12.25
N GLY A 13 -16.53 -10.41 11.17
CA GLY A 13 -17.89 -9.87 11.20
C GLY A 13 -18.23 -9.12 9.91
N GLY A 14 -19.51 -9.08 9.58
CA GLY A 14 -20.04 -8.34 8.43
C GLY A 14 -19.95 -6.81 8.57
N PRO A 15 -20.42 -6.05 7.59
CA PRO A 15 -20.55 -4.61 7.72
C PRO A 15 -21.41 -4.22 8.93
N GLY A 16 -21.05 -3.15 9.65
CA GLY A 16 -21.83 -2.63 10.78
C GLY A 16 -21.75 -3.42 12.10
N CYS A 17 -21.01 -4.53 12.17
CA CYS A 17 -20.94 -5.37 13.38
C CYS A 17 -19.94 -4.84 14.46
N GLY A 18 -19.55 -3.58 14.41
CA GLY A 18 -18.73 -2.97 15.47
C GLY A 18 -17.24 -3.26 15.43
N LYS A 19 -16.68 -3.80 14.33
CA LYS A 19 -15.22 -4.06 14.23
C LYS A 19 -14.36 -2.83 14.53
N THR A 20 -14.76 -1.67 14.04
CA THR A 20 -14.05 -0.41 14.32
C THR A 20 -14.14 -0.01 15.78
N THR A 21 -15.27 -0.29 16.44
CA THR A 21 -15.45 -0.07 17.88
C THR A 21 -14.47 -0.93 18.68
N ILE A 22 -14.33 -2.20 18.32
CA ILE A 22 -13.38 -3.11 18.96
C ILE A 22 -11.93 -2.59 18.84
N ILE A 23 -11.55 -2.03 17.69
CA ILE A 23 -10.21 -1.44 17.52
C ILE A 23 -10.02 -0.25 18.47
N LYS A 24 -11.04 0.60 18.63
CA LYS A 24 -11.01 1.72 19.58
C LYS A 24 -10.86 1.24 21.02
N ASP A 25 -11.62 0.22 21.39
CA ASP A 25 -11.58 -0.38 22.73
C ASP A 25 -10.20 -0.98 23.03
N PHE A 26 -9.59 -1.69 22.07
CA PHE A 26 -8.22 -2.19 22.21
C PHE A 26 -7.21 -1.04 22.33
N TYR A 27 -7.32 0.01 21.51
CA TYR A 27 -6.45 1.16 21.61
C TYR A 27 -6.52 1.79 23.00
N GLN A 28 -7.72 2.02 23.51
CA GLN A 28 -7.95 2.56 24.86
C GLN A 28 -7.39 1.64 25.95
N LYS A 29 -7.63 0.33 25.83
CA LYS A 29 -7.07 -0.67 26.76
C LYS A 29 -5.56 -0.58 26.84
N TYR A 30 -4.85 -0.57 25.69
CA TYR A 30 -3.39 -0.49 25.68
C TYR A 30 -2.87 0.81 26.34
N LEU A 31 -3.56 1.93 26.15
CA LEU A 31 -3.23 3.17 26.85
C LEU A 31 -3.41 3.05 28.37
N LEU A 32 -4.46 2.37 28.84
CA LEU A 32 -4.70 2.10 30.26
C LEU A 32 -3.67 1.12 30.83
N ASP A 33 -3.20 0.17 30.04
CA ASP A 33 -2.15 -0.77 30.40
C ASP A 33 -0.75 -0.13 30.42
N GLY A 34 -0.66 1.19 30.11
CA GLY A 34 0.56 1.99 30.23
C GLY A 34 1.39 2.15 28.95
N TYR A 35 0.92 1.63 27.82
CA TYR A 35 1.57 1.86 26.53
C TYR A 35 1.42 3.34 26.11
N LYS A 36 2.47 3.90 25.54
CA LYS A 36 2.41 5.25 24.98
C LYS A 36 1.70 5.23 23.62
N PRO A 37 0.98 6.29 23.23
CA PRO A 37 0.37 6.39 21.89
C PRO A 37 1.36 6.17 20.75
N THR A 38 2.64 6.53 20.94
CA THR A 38 3.74 6.32 19.98
C THR A 38 4.17 4.86 19.83
N GLU A 39 3.76 4.00 20.75
CA GLU A 39 4.05 2.56 20.75
C GLU A 39 2.90 1.75 20.10
N ILE A 40 1.77 2.40 19.79
CA ILE A 40 0.58 1.78 19.24
C ILE A 40 0.38 2.26 17.81
N THR A 41 0.45 1.35 16.83
CA THR A 41 0.16 1.68 15.44
C THR A 41 -1.16 1.09 14.99
N VAL A 42 -2.05 1.93 14.44
CA VAL A 42 -3.34 1.51 13.89
C VAL A 42 -3.35 1.66 12.38
N LEU A 43 -3.52 0.55 11.68
CA LEU A 43 -3.51 0.50 10.23
C LEU A 43 -4.91 0.26 9.67
N THR A 44 -5.27 1.00 8.63
CA THR A 44 -6.54 0.86 7.92
C THR A 44 -6.32 0.79 6.41
N PHE A 45 -7.33 0.34 5.67
CA PHE A 45 -7.33 0.41 4.21
C PHE A 45 -7.88 1.74 3.70
N ARG A 46 -8.85 2.34 4.39
CA ARG A 46 -9.57 3.55 3.96
C ARG A 46 -9.13 4.78 4.74
N LYS A 47 -8.95 5.90 4.03
CA LYS A 47 -8.65 7.20 4.65
C LYS A 47 -9.75 7.68 5.59
N THR A 48 -11.03 7.46 5.21
CA THR A 48 -12.18 7.81 6.06
C THR A 48 -12.13 7.07 7.39
N THR A 49 -11.91 5.75 7.36
CA THR A 49 -11.77 4.96 8.60
C THR A 49 -10.58 5.41 9.45
N ALA A 50 -9.47 5.82 8.82
CA ALA A 50 -8.33 6.39 9.54
C ALA A 50 -8.70 7.71 10.24
N ALA A 51 -9.45 8.60 9.57
CA ALA A 51 -9.92 9.85 10.16
C ALA A 51 -10.86 9.58 11.34
N ASP A 52 -11.87 8.71 11.17
CA ASP A 52 -12.80 8.32 12.24
C ASP A 52 -12.08 7.73 13.47
N LEU A 53 -11.00 6.98 13.24
CA LEU A 53 -10.18 6.43 14.33
C LEU A 53 -9.35 7.51 15.01
N ILE A 54 -8.77 8.44 14.27
CA ILE A 54 -8.04 9.58 14.82
C ILE A 54 -8.97 10.42 15.70
N ASP A 55 -10.13 10.83 15.18
CA ASP A 55 -11.10 11.65 15.90
C ASP A 55 -11.57 10.95 17.19
N ALA A 56 -11.77 9.64 17.12
CA ALA A 56 -12.20 8.88 18.29
C ALA A 56 -11.09 8.65 19.32
N THR A 57 -9.83 8.62 18.91
CA THR A 57 -8.69 8.29 19.80
C THR A 57 -8.00 9.53 20.36
N ILE A 58 -8.17 10.70 19.73
CA ILE A 58 -7.50 11.94 20.15
C ILE A 58 -7.80 12.31 21.60
N SER A 59 -9.04 12.09 22.06
CA SER A 59 -9.47 12.38 23.43
C SER A 59 -8.81 11.46 24.47
N TYR A 60 -8.47 10.23 24.09
CA TYR A 60 -7.83 9.25 24.99
C TYR A 60 -6.30 9.34 24.93
N ALA A 61 -5.76 9.64 23.75
CA ALA A 61 -4.32 9.66 23.52
C ALA A 61 -3.62 10.82 24.25
N ARG A 62 -4.34 11.88 24.60
CA ARG A 62 -3.75 13.13 25.15
C ARG A 62 -2.59 13.66 24.32
N MET A 63 -2.71 13.52 23.00
CA MET A 63 -1.68 13.81 22.01
C MET A 63 -2.29 14.74 20.95
N GLU A 64 -1.45 15.57 20.33
CA GLU A 64 -1.92 16.40 19.22
C GLU A 64 -2.29 15.54 18.01
N GLU A 65 -3.30 15.95 17.25
CA GLU A 65 -3.77 15.26 16.05
C GLU A 65 -2.64 14.99 15.04
N LYS A 66 -1.73 15.95 14.88
CA LYS A 66 -0.58 15.85 13.98
C LYS A 66 0.35 14.70 14.36
N GLU A 67 0.56 14.49 15.63
CA GLU A 67 1.41 13.43 16.17
C GLU A 67 0.68 12.07 16.07
N LEU A 68 -0.59 12.03 16.45
CA LEU A 68 -1.41 10.82 16.33
C LEU A 68 -1.50 10.31 14.89
N LYS A 69 -1.59 11.22 13.91
CA LYS A 69 -1.55 10.88 12.47
C LYS A 69 -0.27 10.17 12.04
N GLN A 70 0.79 10.18 12.83
CA GLN A 70 2.01 9.42 12.51
C GLN A 70 1.85 7.93 12.82
N HIS A 71 0.96 7.58 13.73
CA HIS A 71 0.74 6.22 14.23
C HIS A 71 -0.61 5.63 13.81
N VAL A 72 -1.57 6.45 13.43
CA VAL A 72 -2.89 6.03 12.94
C VAL A 72 -3.03 6.47 11.48
N GLY A 73 -3.32 5.53 10.58
CA GLY A 73 -3.43 5.87 9.17
C GLY A 73 -3.68 4.68 8.25
N THR A 74 -3.69 4.95 6.95
CA THR A 74 -3.71 3.85 5.97
C THR A 74 -2.36 3.15 5.94
N ILE A 75 -2.36 1.86 5.60
CA ILE A 75 -1.13 1.06 5.49
C ILE A 75 -0.08 1.80 4.66
N HIS A 76 -0.42 2.24 3.44
CA HIS A 76 0.51 2.98 2.58
C HIS A 76 0.99 4.29 3.22
N SER A 77 0.13 5.02 3.93
CA SER A 77 0.53 6.30 4.55
C SER A 77 1.50 6.10 5.71
N ILE A 78 1.36 5.01 6.45
CA ILE A 78 2.30 4.65 7.53
C ILE A 78 3.63 4.19 6.91
N CYS A 79 3.60 3.23 5.95
CA CYS A 79 4.80 2.76 5.27
C CYS A 79 5.57 3.92 4.63
N TYR A 80 4.88 4.82 3.92
CA TYR A 80 5.50 6.00 3.31
C TYR A 80 6.23 6.91 4.31
N ARG A 81 5.70 7.04 5.53
CA ARG A 81 6.37 7.79 6.61
C ARG A 81 7.58 7.04 7.15
N LEU A 82 7.46 5.73 7.35
CA LEU A 82 8.55 4.90 7.86
C LEU A 82 9.78 4.90 6.95
N ILE A 83 9.58 4.96 5.64
CA ILE A 83 10.69 5.03 4.66
C ILE A 83 11.20 6.45 4.39
N GLY A 84 10.80 7.44 5.20
CA GLY A 84 11.34 8.81 5.12
C GLY A 84 10.69 9.69 4.04
N ARG A 85 9.53 9.31 3.49
CA ARG A 85 8.77 10.06 2.47
C ARG A 85 9.58 10.39 1.20
N PRO A 86 10.17 9.41 0.53
CA PRO A 86 10.90 9.63 -0.70
C PRO A 86 10.01 10.22 -1.80
N GLU A 87 10.61 10.74 -2.85
CA GLU A 87 9.85 11.29 -3.97
C GLU A 87 9.06 10.17 -4.67
N LYS A 88 7.80 10.45 -4.99
CA LYS A 88 6.89 9.49 -5.64
C LYS A 88 6.86 9.72 -7.15
N MET A 89 6.73 8.63 -7.89
CA MET A 89 6.43 8.70 -9.32
C MET A 89 5.11 9.43 -9.56
N GLY A 90 5.15 10.41 -10.46
CA GLY A 90 3.99 11.10 -10.99
C GLY A 90 3.57 10.56 -12.36
N GLN A 91 2.47 11.07 -12.91
CA GLN A 91 1.96 10.65 -14.21
C GLN A 91 2.97 10.86 -15.36
N SER A 92 3.79 11.92 -15.28
CA SER A 92 4.86 12.20 -16.25
C SER A 92 5.96 11.14 -16.26
N ASP A 93 6.31 10.59 -15.07
CA ASP A 93 7.36 9.57 -14.96
C ASP A 93 6.89 8.25 -15.60
N TYR A 94 5.62 7.86 -15.38
CA TYR A 94 5.03 6.70 -16.07
C TYR A 94 5.00 6.88 -17.60
N ALA A 95 4.63 8.06 -18.08
CA ALA A 95 4.60 8.37 -19.50
C ALA A 95 6.00 8.33 -20.13
N ASP A 96 7.00 8.87 -19.44
CA ASP A 96 8.40 8.84 -19.85
C ASP A 96 8.95 7.41 -19.93
N PHE A 97 8.71 6.60 -18.89
CA PHE A 97 9.06 5.17 -18.89
C PHE A 97 8.49 4.43 -20.10
N VAL A 98 7.19 4.60 -20.33
CA VAL A 98 6.48 3.96 -21.46
C VAL A 98 7.07 4.39 -22.80
N LYS A 99 7.39 5.67 -22.96
CA LYS A 99 7.98 6.23 -24.18
C LYS A 99 9.41 5.71 -24.42
N ARG A 100 10.27 5.74 -23.41
CA ARG A 100 11.67 5.29 -23.51
C ARG A 100 11.79 3.81 -23.90
N ASN A 101 10.88 2.98 -23.41
CA ASN A 101 10.92 1.54 -23.60
C ASN A 101 9.99 1.04 -24.73
N ASN A 102 9.37 1.93 -25.51
CA ASN A 102 8.45 1.58 -26.59
C ASN A 102 7.24 0.71 -26.17
N TYR A 103 6.79 0.83 -24.93
CA TYR A 103 5.63 0.09 -24.44
C TYR A 103 4.28 0.72 -24.84
N GLY A 104 4.26 1.90 -25.45
CA GLY A 104 3.03 2.64 -25.81
C GLY A 104 2.05 1.87 -26.70
N LYS A 105 2.53 0.95 -27.54
CA LYS A 105 1.70 0.08 -28.38
C LYS A 105 0.94 -1.00 -27.56
N HIS A 106 1.43 -1.32 -26.39
CA HIS A 106 0.96 -2.40 -25.54
C HIS A 106 0.14 -1.91 -24.33
N LEU A 107 0.24 -0.62 -24.03
CA LEU A 107 -0.49 0.03 -22.95
C LEU A 107 -1.53 0.96 -23.55
N LYS A 108 -2.81 0.75 -23.25
CA LYS A 108 -3.87 1.67 -23.67
C LYS A 108 -3.67 3.02 -22.99
N ASN A 109 -4.05 4.11 -23.67
CA ASN A 109 -4.06 5.46 -23.10
C ASN A 109 -4.77 5.45 -21.73
N GLY A 110 -4.06 5.85 -20.67
CA GLY A 110 -4.56 5.85 -19.30
C GLY A 110 -4.28 4.61 -18.47
N SER A 111 -3.68 3.55 -19.05
CA SER A 111 -3.34 2.31 -18.31
C SER A 111 -2.30 2.50 -17.19
N TYR A 112 -1.60 3.62 -17.18
CA TYR A 112 -0.67 4.02 -16.13
C TYR A 112 -1.30 4.98 -15.11
N LYS A 113 -2.62 5.25 -15.20
CA LYS A 113 -3.36 5.92 -14.13
C LYS A 113 -3.60 4.89 -13.03
N THR A 114 -2.69 4.81 -12.10
CA THR A 114 -2.91 4.08 -10.85
C THR A 114 -4.04 4.76 -10.10
N LYS A 115 -5.27 4.22 -10.19
CA LYS A 115 -6.38 4.57 -9.31
C LYS A 115 -6.13 3.93 -7.94
N ILE A 116 -5.17 4.47 -7.18
CA ILE A 116 -4.87 3.94 -5.83
C ILE A 116 -5.55 4.78 -4.74
N ALA A 117 -6.33 5.79 -5.11
CA ALA A 117 -6.96 6.67 -4.11
C ALA A 117 -8.30 6.16 -3.56
N ASP A 118 -9.04 5.34 -4.31
CA ASP A 118 -10.31 4.76 -3.86
C ASP A 118 -10.29 3.28 -4.22
N MET A 119 -10.15 2.44 -3.20
CA MET A 119 -10.28 0.98 -3.30
C MET A 119 -11.75 0.61 -3.50
N GLU A 120 -12.34 0.92 -4.64
CA GLU A 120 -13.33 0.07 -5.25
C GLU A 120 -12.55 -1.11 -5.84
N GLU A 121 -13.05 -2.32 -5.66
CA GLU A 121 -12.46 -3.58 -6.11
C GLU A 121 -11.72 -3.37 -7.43
N SER A 122 -10.40 -3.39 -7.37
CA SER A 122 -9.57 -3.23 -8.55
C SER A 122 -9.78 -4.48 -9.40
N VAL A 123 -10.73 -4.42 -10.31
CA VAL A 123 -10.78 -5.36 -11.43
C VAL A 123 -9.43 -5.18 -12.13
N TYR A 124 -8.55 -6.15 -11.96
CA TYR A 124 -7.23 -6.15 -12.57
C TYR A 124 -7.41 -5.88 -14.06
N SER A 125 -7.01 -4.71 -14.53
CA SER A 125 -7.21 -4.29 -15.91
C SER A 125 -6.38 -5.12 -16.90
N GLY A 126 -5.48 -5.96 -16.36
CA GLY A 126 -4.62 -6.85 -17.13
C GLY A 126 -3.49 -6.12 -17.85
N ASN A 127 -3.11 -4.92 -17.40
CA ASN A 127 -1.92 -4.26 -17.90
C ASN A 127 -0.66 -4.65 -17.13
N LEU A 128 0.50 -4.24 -17.64
CA LEU A 128 1.79 -4.60 -17.06
C LEU A 128 2.06 -3.93 -15.70
N PHE A 129 1.52 -2.74 -15.45
CA PHE A 129 1.64 -2.08 -14.16
C PHE A 129 0.75 -2.73 -13.10
N ASP A 130 -0.43 -3.24 -13.48
CA ASP A 130 -1.27 -4.01 -12.56
C ASP A 130 -0.61 -5.35 -12.20
N LEU A 131 0.02 -6.01 -13.18
CA LEU A 131 0.83 -7.19 -12.94
C LEU A 131 1.95 -6.88 -11.93
N TYR A 132 2.72 -5.82 -12.18
CA TYR A 132 3.80 -5.41 -11.30
C TYR A 132 3.29 -5.16 -9.88
N SER A 133 2.24 -4.35 -9.73
CA SER A 133 1.63 -4.05 -8.44
C SER A 133 1.12 -5.31 -7.73
N TRP A 134 0.53 -6.24 -8.49
CA TRP A 134 0.06 -7.50 -7.92
C TRP A 134 1.22 -8.35 -7.39
N LEU A 135 2.30 -8.50 -8.15
CA LEU A 135 3.49 -9.24 -7.72
C LEU A 135 4.08 -8.66 -6.43
N CYS A 136 4.22 -7.34 -6.38
CA CYS A 136 4.71 -6.63 -5.20
C CYS A 136 3.78 -6.82 -3.99
N ASN A 137 2.48 -6.58 -4.16
CA ASN A 137 1.50 -6.63 -3.08
C ASN A 137 1.26 -8.05 -2.53
N THR A 138 1.56 -9.08 -3.31
CA THR A 138 1.44 -10.49 -2.90
C THR A 138 2.79 -11.10 -2.52
N CYS A 139 3.87 -10.33 -2.54
CA CYS A 139 5.24 -10.82 -2.34
C CYS A 139 5.58 -12.01 -3.27
N THR A 140 5.02 -12.01 -4.49
CA THR A 140 5.26 -13.06 -5.47
C THR A 140 6.51 -12.72 -6.27
N PRO A 141 7.49 -13.64 -6.39
CA PRO A 141 8.68 -13.43 -7.21
C PRO A 141 8.35 -13.08 -8.67
N PHE A 142 9.18 -12.25 -9.30
CA PHE A 142 8.92 -11.77 -10.67
C PHE A 142 8.96 -12.87 -11.73
N ASP A 143 9.70 -13.94 -11.52
CA ASP A 143 9.72 -15.12 -12.39
C ASP A 143 8.43 -15.93 -12.34
N GLU A 144 7.64 -15.77 -11.27
CA GLU A 144 6.33 -16.38 -11.09
C GLU A 144 5.16 -15.55 -11.65
N TRP A 145 5.43 -14.53 -12.47
CA TRP A 145 4.43 -13.60 -13.02
C TRP A 145 3.21 -14.27 -13.67
N LYS A 146 3.36 -15.50 -14.14
CA LYS A 146 2.27 -16.30 -14.75
C LYS A 146 1.15 -16.64 -13.76
N LYS A 147 1.41 -16.53 -12.44
CA LYS A 147 0.40 -16.70 -11.39
C LYS A 147 -0.58 -15.51 -11.30
N TYR A 148 -0.26 -14.39 -11.95
CA TYR A 148 -1.14 -13.22 -11.96
C TYR A 148 -2.50 -13.54 -12.58
N PRO A 149 -3.63 -13.29 -11.87
CA PRO A 149 -4.97 -13.64 -12.37
C PRO A 149 -5.36 -12.97 -13.69
N GLY A 150 -4.80 -11.77 -13.96
CA GLY A 150 -5.00 -11.00 -15.19
C GLY A 150 -4.11 -11.40 -16.36
N THR A 151 -3.32 -12.47 -16.28
CA THR A 151 -2.33 -12.87 -17.29
C THR A 151 -2.92 -12.99 -18.70
N LYS A 152 -4.17 -13.48 -18.83
CA LYS A 152 -4.86 -13.63 -20.13
C LYS A 152 -5.12 -12.30 -20.84
N ASN A 153 -5.12 -11.19 -20.10
CA ASN A 153 -5.38 -9.85 -20.62
C ASN A 153 -4.10 -9.10 -21.00
N ILE A 154 -2.93 -9.65 -20.69
CA ILE A 154 -1.63 -9.05 -21.02
C ILE A 154 -1.39 -9.18 -22.52
N LYS A 155 -1.36 -8.03 -23.21
CA LYS A 155 -1.23 -7.94 -24.67
C LYS A 155 0.21 -7.78 -25.17
N ILE A 156 1.16 -8.36 -24.47
CA ILE A 156 2.58 -8.36 -24.85
C ILE A 156 3.08 -9.78 -24.93
N SER A 157 4.10 -10.02 -25.78
CA SER A 157 4.74 -11.33 -25.84
C SER A 157 5.22 -11.77 -24.44
N PRO A 158 4.94 -13.02 -24.02
CA PRO A 158 5.36 -13.53 -22.71
C PRO A 158 6.85 -13.32 -22.40
N ASN A 159 7.72 -13.38 -23.41
CA ASN A 159 9.15 -13.18 -23.25
C ASN A 159 9.52 -11.72 -22.89
N LYS A 160 8.65 -10.76 -23.16
CA LYS A 160 8.86 -9.35 -22.83
C LYS A 160 8.37 -8.94 -21.44
N VAL A 161 7.65 -9.82 -20.76
CA VAL A 161 7.15 -9.50 -19.40
C VAL A 161 8.31 -9.40 -18.40
N PRO A 162 9.26 -10.34 -18.33
CA PRO A 162 10.44 -10.19 -17.46
C PRO A 162 11.28 -8.96 -17.79
N GLU A 163 11.41 -8.64 -19.07
CA GLU A 163 12.11 -7.42 -19.52
C GLU A 163 11.41 -6.15 -18.99
N PHE A 164 10.08 -6.09 -19.12
CA PHE A 164 9.30 -4.97 -18.57
C PHE A 164 9.53 -4.80 -17.07
N LEU A 165 9.40 -5.88 -16.30
CA LEU A 165 9.55 -5.85 -14.84
C LEU A 165 10.94 -5.34 -14.44
N LYS A 166 11.98 -5.86 -15.09
CA LYS A 166 13.37 -5.43 -14.87
C LYS A 166 13.58 -3.96 -15.22
N ASN A 167 13.13 -3.56 -16.41
CA ASN A 167 13.32 -2.17 -16.89
C ASN A 167 12.57 -1.17 -16.03
N TYR A 168 11.41 -1.56 -15.48
CA TYR A 168 10.63 -0.69 -14.61
C TYR A 168 11.33 -0.46 -13.27
N GLU A 169 11.87 -1.52 -12.66
CA GLU A 169 12.69 -1.40 -11.45
C GLU A 169 13.93 -0.53 -11.67
N GLU A 170 14.61 -0.73 -12.79
CA GLU A 170 15.80 0.03 -13.12
C GLU A 170 15.49 1.50 -13.38
N TYR A 171 14.40 1.78 -14.07
CA TYR A 171 13.93 3.14 -14.30
C TYR A 171 13.65 3.89 -13.00
N LYS A 172 12.89 3.28 -12.05
CA LYS A 172 12.61 3.88 -10.74
C LYS A 172 13.91 4.22 -10.00
N ARG A 173 14.89 3.31 -10.01
CA ARG A 173 16.20 3.54 -9.41
C ARG A 173 16.96 4.71 -10.08
N GLN A 174 16.93 4.81 -11.41
CA GLN A 174 17.58 5.89 -12.15
C GLN A 174 17.01 7.26 -11.82
N ILE A 175 15.69 7.37 -11.70
CA ILE A 175 15.03 8.64 -11.36
C ILE A 175 14.93 8.88 -9.85
N GLN A 176 15.39 7.95 -9.02
CA GLN A 176 15.37 7.99 -7.55
C GLN A 176 13.95 8.22 -6.97
N LYS A 177 12.94 7.63 -7.58
CA LYS A 177 11.54 7.72 -7.15
C LYS A 177 10.97 6.35 -6.87
N ILE A 178 9.94 6.35 -6.04
CA ILE A 178 9.19 5.14 -5.69
C ILE A 178 7.76 5.21 -6.21
N ASP A 179 7.16 4.06 -6.45
CA ASP A 179 5.70 3.95 -6.63
C ASP A 179 5.01 3.48 -5.34
N TYR A 180 3.70 3.26 -5.43
CA TYR A 180 2.93 2.80 -4.27
C TYR A 180 3.28 1.39 -3.80
N SER A 181 3.68 0.53 -4.72
CA SER A 181 4.03 -0.87 -4.40
C SER A 181 5.34 -0.92 -3.62
N ASP A 182 6.29 -0.05 -3.93
CA ASP A 182 7.56 0.08 -3.22
C ASP A 182 7.35 0.44 -1.74
N MET A 183 6.34 1.25 -1.42
CA MET A 183 6.06 1.66 -0.03
C MET A 183 5.82 0.47 0.89
N LEU A 184 5.21 -0.59 0.37
CA LEU A 184 4.98 -1.82 1.14
C LEU A 184 6.23 -2.70 1.16
N GLN A 185 6.87 -2.89 0.00
CA GLN A 185 8.03 -3.78 -0.14
C GLN A 185 9.25 -3.36 0.66
N ILE A 186 9.49 -2.05 0.81
CA ILE A 186 10.63 -1.54 1.58
C ILE A 186 10.45 -1.75 3.09
N VAL A 187 9.20 -1.87 3.56
CA VAL A 187 8.89 -2.01 4.99
C VAL A 187 8.78 -3.47 5.43
N ILE A 188 8.49 -4.40 4.50
CA ILE A 188 8.38 -5.84 4.78
C ILE A 188 9.77 -6.48 4.81
#